data_28c8e4bd58b3fb64485bb21cda05f071
#
_entry.id   28c8e4bd58b3fb64485bb21cda05f071
#
_cell.length_a   1.000
_cell.length_b   1.000
_cell.length_c   1.000
_cell.angle_alpha   90.00
_cell.angle_beta   90.00
_cell.angle_gamma   90.00
#
_symmetry.space_group_name_H-M   'P 1'
#
loop_
_entity.id
_entity.type
_entity.pdbx_description
1 polymer ?
#
loop_
_entity_poly.entity_id
_entity_poly.type
_entity_poly.pdbx_seq_one_letter_code
_entity_poly.pdbx_strand_id
1 'polypeptide(L)'
;MGTELLLGNILNTNARYLSRELADLGITVQRESTIGDNQGRLADFVNEAKARCDLLVFTGGLGPTADDLTKETVAACYGDTLAFDEEEWAKITSYFARSGRETTPNNRKQAMVPVHGRKIVNHHGTAPGAWFEQDGRCAVLMPGVPSEMKAMWTESIRPLLLERQNCTLHSITLRVL
;
A
#
# COMPACT_ATOMS: atom_id res chain seq x y z
N MET A 1 7.38 -4.02 2.62
CA MET A 1 8.58 -3.44 1.99
C MET A 1 9.46 -2.89 3.10
N GLY A 2 10.77 -3.08 3.02
CA GLY A 2 11.75 -2.53 3.96
C GLY A 2 12.89 -3.50 4.28
N THR A 3 14.09 -3.01 4.21
CA THR A 3 15.31 -3.79 4.50
C THR A 3 15.37 -4.23 5.96
N GLU A 4 14.80 -3.46 6.90
CA GLU A 4 14.71 -3.79 8.33
C GLU A 4 13.90 -5.07 8.61
N LEU A 5 12.91 -5.37 7.77
CA LEU A 5 12.16 -6.63 7.85
C LEU A 5 13.01 -7.82 7.42
N LEU A 6 13.82 -7.66 6.36
CA LEU A 6 14.72 -8.70 5.89
C LEU A 6 15.83 -9.02 6.90
N LEU A 7 16.31 -7.99 7.60
CA LEU A 7 17.32 -8.14 8.65
C LEU A 7 16.76 -8.74 9.95
N GLY A 8 15.45 -8.91 10.04
CA GLY A 8 14.80 -9.44 11.24
C GLY A 8 14.73 -8.45 12.42
N ASN A 9 15.03 -7.18 12.18
CA ASN A 9 15.03 -6.14 13.21
C ASN A 9 13.63 -5.86 13.76
N ILE A 10 12.60 -6.07 12.94
CA ILE A 10 11.20 -5.90 13.30
C ILE A 10 10.34 -7.06 12.78
N LEU A 11 9.25 -7.34 13.49
CA LEU A 11 8.27 -8.34 13.07
C LEU A 11 7.32 -7.76 12.01
N ASN A 12 7.01 -8.54 10.98
CA ASN A 12 6.03 -8.16 9.97
C ASN A 12 4.59 -8.31 10.50
N THR A 13 4.19 -7.39 11.38
CA THR A 13 2.85 -7.38 11.96
C THR A 13 1.78 -6.97 10.95
N ASN A 14 2.16 -6.17 9.92
CA ASN A 14 1.26 -5.75 8.85
C ASN A 14 0.78 -6.94 8.02
N ALA A 15 1.69 -7.82 7.60
CA ALA A 15 1.34 -9.00 6.83
C ALA A 15 0.39 -9.91 7.61
N ARG A 16 0.68 -10.18 8.89
CA ARG A 16 -0.22 -10.96 9.75
C ARG A 16 -1.62 -10.35 9.85
N TYR A 17 -1.73 -9.03 10.00
CA TYR A 17 -3.01 -8.35 10.06
C TYR A 17 -3.76 -8.48 8.73
N LEU A 18 -3.13 -8.14 7.62
CA LEU A 18 -3.73 -8.18 6.29
C LEU A 18 -4.14 -9.58 5.86
N SER A 19 -3.34 -10.60 6.19
CA SER A 19 -3.71 -12.00 5.90
C SER A 19 -5.01 -12.42 6.57
N ARG A 20 -5.28 -11.95 7.80
CA ARG A 20 -6.55 -12.19 8.49
C ARG A 20 -7.70 -11.43 7.84
N GLU A 21 -7.51 -10.15 7.59
CA GLU A 21 -8.51 -9.31 6.95
C GLU A 21 -8.90 -9.81 5.56
N LEU A 22 -7.93 -10.27 4.77
CA LEU A 22 -8.17 -10.86 3.45
C LEU A 22 -8.94 -12.19 3.57
N ALA A 23 -8.56 -13.03 4.54
CA ALA A 23 -9.28 -14.28 4.80
C ALA A 23 -10.74 -14.02 5.22
N ASP A 24 -11.00 -13.00 6.03
CA ASP A 24 -12.35 -12.58 6.43
C ASP A 24 -13.19 -12.06 5.24
N LEU A 25 -12.53 -11.59 4.18
CA LEU A 25 -13.15 -11.26 2.90
C LEU A 25 -13.25 -12.48 1.95
N GLY A 26 -12.79 -13.67 2.35
CA GLY A 26 -12.74 -14.86 1.50
C GLY A 26 -11.67 -14.79 0.41
N ILE A 27 -10.72 -13.88 0.52
CA ILE A 27 -9.60 -13.75 -0.41
C ILE A 27 -8.46 -14.65 0.07
N THR A 28 -8.09 -15.63 -0.75
CA THR A 28 -6.99 -16.55 -0.43
C THR A 28 -5.64 -15.87 -0.59
N VAL A 29 -4.87 -15.77 0.49
CA VAL A 29 -3.48 -15.33 0.44
C VAL A 29 -2.61 -16.48 -0.03
N GLN A 30 -2.08 -16.38 -1.25
CA GLN A 30 -1.24 -17.43 -1.84
C GLN A 30 0.22 -17.34 -1.40
N ARG A 31 0.72 -16.13 -1.17
CA ARG A 31 2.12 -15.90 -0.83
C ARG A 31 2.27 -14.60 -0.04
N GLU A 32 3.16 -14.63 0.94
CA GLU A 32 3.72 -13.47 1.61
C GLU A 32 5.20 -13.34 1.24
N SER A 33 5.64 -12.12 0.95
CA SER A 33 7.05 -11.85 0.59
C SER A 33 7.52 -10.55 1.19
N THR A 34 8.77 -10.53 1.64
CA THR A 34 9.46 -9.32 2.06
C THR A 34 10.53 -8.97 1.05
N ILE A 35 10.54 -7.73 0.59
CA ILE A 35 11.47 -7.24 -0.43
C ILE A 35 12.16 -6.01 0.14
N GLY A 36 13.48 -5.98 0.02
CA GLY A 36 14.31 -4.83 0.41
C GLY A 36 14.18 -3.67 -0.60
N ASP A 37 14.73 -2.54 -0.22
CA ASP A 37 14.62 -1.27 -0.93
C ASP A 37 15.56 -1.25 -2.17
N ASN A 38 15.15 -1.99 -3.20
CA ASN A 38 15.83 -2.09 -4.48
C ASN A 38 14.81 -2.15 -5.62
N GLN A 39 14.87 -1.17 -6.50
CA GLN A 39 13.90 -0.98 -7.58
C GLN A 39 13.82 -2.18 -8.54
N GLY A 40 14.96 -2.70 -8.97
CA GLY A 40 14.99 -3.83 -9.91
C GLY A 40 14.37 -5.09 -9.31
N ARG A 41 14.77 -5.47 -8.09
CA ARG A 41 14.19 -6.62 -7.38
C ARG A 41 12.70 -6.47 -7.14
N LEU A 42 12.25 -5.25 -6.84
CA LEU A 42 10.82 -4.97 -6.66
C LEU A 42 10.08 -5.11 -7.99
N ALA A 43 10.60 -4.56 -9.08
CA ALA A 43 9.99 -4.68 -10.40
C ALA A 43 9.89 -6.13 -10.87
N ASP A 44 10.96 -6.91 -10.71
CA ASP A 44 10.98 -8.34 -11.05
C ASP A 44 9.90 -9.10 -10.26
N PHE A 45 9.83 -8.84 -8.94
CA PHE A 45 8.81 -9.44 -8.07
C PHE A 45 7.39 -9.05 -8.50
N VAL A 46 7.13 -7.77 -8.78
CA VAL A 46 5.81 -7.29 -9.21
C VAL A 46 5.37 -7.98 -10.50
N ASN A 47 6.26 -8.07 -11.48
CA ASN A 47 5.96 -8.71 -12.77
C ASN A 47 5.70 -10.22 -12.62
N GLU A 48 6.51 -10.92 -11.81
CA GLU A 48 6.28 -12.33 -11.50
C GLU A 48 4.94 -12.54 -10.78
N ALA A 49 4.68 -11.76 -9.74
CA ALA A 49 3.48 -11.91 -8.92
C ALA A 49 2.22 -11.52 -9.69
N LYS A 50 2.26 -10.46 -10.50
CA LYS A 50 1.17 -10.03 -11.37
C LYS A 50 0.72 -11.11 -12.36
N ALA A 51 1.63 -11.98 -12.80
CA ALA A 51 1.28 -13.11 -13.68
C ALA A 51 0.52 -14.24 -12.96
N ARG A 52 0.51 -14.27 -11.62
CA ARG A 52 0.06 -15.40 -10.80
C ARG A 52 -1.15 -15.13 -9.91
N CYS A 53 -1.46 -13.87 -9.64
CA CYS A 53 -2.56 -13.50 -8.75
C CYS A 53 -3.29 -12.25 -9.24
N ASP A 54 -4.51 -12.09 -8.76
CA ASP A 54 -5.41 -11.01 -9.17
C ASP A 54 -5.21 -9.74 -8.33
N LEU A 55 -4.68 -9.91 -7.10
CA LEU A 55 -4.48 -8.82 -6.16
C LEU A 55 -3.08 -8.90 -5.52
N LEU A 56 -2.35 -7.80 -5.61
CA LEU A 56 -1.11 -7.55 -4.89
C LEU A 56 -1.35 -6.50 -3.80
N VAL A 57 -0.93 -6.79 -2.58
CA VAL A 57 -1.06 -5.85 -1.46
C VAL A 57 0.32 -5.51 -0.92
N PHE A 58 0.68 -4.25 -0.97
CA PHE A 58 1.97 -3.73 -0.51
C PHE A 58 1.81 -2.88 0.74
N THR A 59 2.78 -2.98 1.65
CA THR A 59 2.92 -2.06 2.77
C THR A 59 4.37 -1.55 2.85
N GLY A 60 4.54 -0.23 3.05
CA GLY A 60 5.84 0.43 3.13
C GLY A 60 6.39 0.93 1.79
N GLY A 61 7.48 1.70 1.85
CA GLY A 61 8.13 2.29 0.70
C GLY A 61 7.36 3.45 0.05
N LEU A 62 6.50 4.14 0.82
CA LEU A 62 5.72 5.31 0.37
C LEU A 62 6.20 6.63 1.01
N GLY A 63 7.27 6.59 1.77
CA GLY A 63 7.83 7.75 2.44
C GLY A 63 8.54 8.71 1.49
N PRO A 64 9.22 9.74 2.07
CA PRO A 64 9.89 10.78 1.31
C PRO A 64 11.34 10.45 0.95
N THR A 65 11.90 9.34 1.43
CA THR A 65 13.32 9.03 1.25
C THR A 65 13.63 8.48 -0.15
N ALA A 66 14.89 8.46 -0.52
CA ALA A 66 15.31 7.89 -1.81
C ALA A 66 15.02 6.38 -1.90
N ASP A 67 15.00 5.70 -0.75
CA ASP A 67 14.75 4.26 -0.68
C ASP A 67 13.24 3.91 -0.73
N ASP A 68 12.35 4.89 -0.60
CA ASP A 68 10.91 4.70 -0.75
C ASP A 68 10.53 4.63 -2.24
N LEU A 69 10.69 3.47 -2.86
CA LEU A 69 10.56 3.26 -4.31
C LEU A 69 9.30 2.50 -4.73
N THR A 70 8.44 2.14 -3.77
CA THR A 70 7.31 1.23 -4.04
C THR A 70 6.33 1.81 -5.03
N LYS A 71 5.92 3.07 -4.85
CA LYS A 71 4.87 3.69 -5.66
C LYS A 71 5.28 3.86 -7.12
N GLU A 72 6.47 4.38 -7.37
CA GLU A 72 7.01 4.58 -8.71
C GLU A 72 7.22 3.26 -9.45
N THR A 73 7.76 2.26 -8.75
CA THR A 73 8.05 0.96 -9.34
C THR A 73 6.76 0.22 -9.71
N VAL A 74 5.78 0.21 -8.80
CA VAL A 74 4.50 -0.46 -9.07
C VAL A 74 3.72 0.27 -10.15
N ALA A 75 3.69 1.61 -10.16
CA ALA A 75 3.08 2.39 -11.23
C ALA A 75 3.65 1.98 -12.60
N ALA A 76 4.97 1.96 -12.74
CA ALA A 76 5.62 1.55 -13.99
C ALA A 76 5.25 0.12 -14.41
N CYS A 77 5.22 -0.85 -13.48
CA CYS A 77 4.82 -2.24 -13.75
C CYS A 77 3.35 -2.39 -14.16
N TYR A 78 2.50 -1.43 -13.80
CA TYR A 78 1.08 -1.39 -14.18
C TYR A 78 0.80 -0.45 -15.36
N GLY A 79 1.84 0.05 -16.03
CA GLY A 79 1.71 0.95 -17.18
C GLY A 79 1.13 2.31 -16.83
N ASP A 80 1.24 2.72 -15.57
CA ASP A 80 0.80 4.02 -15.08
C ASP A 80 1.98 4.95 -14.81
N THR A 81 1.70 6.22 -14.69
CA THR A 81 2.62 7.27 -14.30
C THR A 81 2.11 8.01 -13.07
N LEU A 82 2.99 8.78 -12.45
CA LEU A 82 2.64 9.59 -11.29
C LEU A 82 2.65 11.07 -11.66
N ALA A 83 1.65 11.81 -11.18
CA ALA A 83 1.57 13.27 -11.29
C ALA A 83 1.58 13.91 -9.90
N PHE A 84 2.06 15.14 -9.85
CA PHE A 84 2.04 15.92 -8.62
C PHE A 84 0.63 16.43 -8.34
N ASP A 85 0.16 16.19 -7.10
CA ASP A 85 -1.17 16.58 -6.64
C ASP A 85 -1.02 17.74 -5.63
N GLU A 86 -1.47 18.93 -6.03
CA GLU A 86 -1.38 20.15 -5.21
C GLU A 86 -2.27 20.06 -3.96
N GLU A 87 -3.41 19.39 -4.05
CA GLU A 87 -4.29 19.19 -2.89
C GLU A 87 -3.62 18.29 -1.85
N GLU A 88 -2.99 17.21 -2.31
CA GLU A 88 -2.26 16.30 -1.43
C GLU A 88 -1.03 16.99 -0.81
N TRP A 89 -0.33 17.81 -1.61
CA TRP A 89 0.76 18.62 -1.10
C TRP A 89 0.32 19.59 -0.01
N ALA A 90 -0.82 20.26 -0.19
CA ALA A 90 -1.38 21.14 0.82
C ALA A 90 -1.74 20.39 2.12
N LYS A 91 -2.27 19.16 2.03
CA LYS A 91 -2.53 18.30 3.20
C LYS A 91 -1.24 17.93 3.92
N ILE A 92 -0.21 17.52 3.19
CA ILE A 92 1.11 17.19 3.75
C ILE A 92 1.69 18.39 4.48
N THR A 93 1.72 19.55 3.84
CA THR A 93 2.23 20.79 4.43
C THR A 93 1.49 21.16 5.72
N SER A 94 0.17 21.06 5.68
CA SER A 94 -0.71 21.33 6.83
C SER A 94 -0.45 20.34 7.99
N TYR A 95 -0.20 19.08 7.69
CA TYR A 95 0.14 18.06 8.67
C TYR A 95 1.45 18.37 9.40
N PHE A 96 2.49 18.77 8.65
CA PHE A 96 3.78 19.17 9.25
C PHE A 96 3.65 20.43 10.08
N ALA A 97 2.94 21.45 9.58
CA ALA A 97 2.72 22.71 10.30
C ALA A 97 2.03 22.50 11.67
N ARG A 98 1.03 21.60 11.73
CA ARG A 98 0.36 21.24 13.00
C ARG A 98 1.29 20.61 14.04
N SER A 99 2.35 19.95 13.59
CA SER A 99 3.38 19.36 14.46
C SER A 99 4.57 20.31 14.72
N GLY A 100 4.48 21.58 14.30
CA GLY A 100 5.55 22.57 14.46
C GLY A 100 6.78 22.25 13.59
N ARG A 101 6.62 21.50 12.50
CA ARG A 101 7.68 21.11 11.59
C ARG A 101 7.45 21.71 10.21
N GLU A 102 8.53 21.87 9.46
CA GLU A 102 8.47 22.27 8.06
C GLU A 102 8.65 21.04 7.15
N THR A 103 8.04 21.10 5.97
CA THR A 103 8.29 20.13 4.92
C THR A 103 9.66 20.33 4.29
N THR A 104 10.28 19.25 3.88
CA THR A 104 11.52 19.26 3.11
C THR A 104 11.20 19.05 1.61
N PRO A 105 12.11 19.38 0.68
CA PRO A 105 11.92 19.09 -0.74
C PRO A 105 11.57 17.63 -1.03
N ASN A 106 12.10 16.71 -0.25
CA ASN A 106 11.85 15.27 -0.42
C ASN A 106 10.38 14.90 -0.14
N ASN A 107 9.67 15.65 0.71
CA ASN A 107 8.26 15.39 0.98
C ASN A 107 7.37 15.57 -0.26
N ARG A 108 7.82 16.32 -1.28
CA ARG A 108 7.10 16.46 -2.56
C ARG A 108 6.85 15.11 -3.24
N LYS A 109 7.75 14.14 -3.06
CA LYS A 109 7.60 12.78 -3.56
C LYS A 109 6.33 12.10 -3.02
N GLN A 110 5.93 12.39 -1.80
CA GLN A 110 4.71 11.83 -1.20
C GLN A 110 3.45 12.34 -1.90
N ALA A 111 3.47 13.59 -2.42
CA ALA A 111 2.36 14.17 -3.17
C ALA A 111 2.22 13.68 -4.62
N MET A 112 3.09 12.78 -5.06
CA MET A 112 2.94 12.12 -6.37
C MET A 112 1.84 11.06 -6.28
N VAL A 113 0.84 11.12 -7.16
CA VAL A 113 -0.32 10.21 -7.17
C VAL A 113 -0.50 9.57 -8.55
N PRO A 114 -1.15 8.41 -8.66
CA PRO A 114 -1.43 7.76 -9.94
C PRO A 114 -2.21 8.67 -10.90
N VAL A 115 -1.86 8.65 -12.18
CA VAL A 115 -2.57 9.37 -13.25
C VAL A 115 -3.82 8.61 -13.70
N HIS A 116 -3.70 7.30 -13.90
CA HIS A 116 -4.80 6.45 -14.36
C HIS A 116 -5.38 5.59 -13.23
N GLY A 117 -4.57 5.27 -12.23
CA GLY A 117 -4.99 4.57 -11.03
C GLY A 117 -5.78 5.47 -10.08
N ARG A 118 -5.92 5.02 -8.84
CA ARG A 118 -6.67 5.75 -7.81
C ARG A 118 -5.76 6.12 -6.65
N LYS A 119 -5.78 7.39 -6.24
CA LYS A 119 -5.23 7.83 -4.95
C LYS A 119 -6.09 7.29 -3.82
N ILE A 120 -5.47 6.72 -2.80
CA ILE A 120 -6.12 6.32 -1.54
C ILE A 120 -5.69 7.31 -0.46
N VAL A 121 -6.66 8.02 0.09
CA VAL A 121 -6.40 9.07 1.07
C VAL A 121 -5.89 8.47 2.38
N ASN A 122 -4.84 9.09 2.95
CA ASN A 122 -4.35 8.78 4.28
C ASN A 122 -4.79 9.90 5.25
N HIS A 123 -5.74 9.59 6.15
CA HIS A 123 -6.22 10.55 7.15
C HIS A 123 -5.34 10.60 8.39
N HIS A 124 -4.41 9.65 8.55
CA HIS A 124 -3.62 9.44 9.77
C HIS A 124 -2.11 9.68 9.59
N GLY A 125 -1.68 10.05 8.37
CA GLY A 125 -0.28 10.27 8.04
C GLY A 125 -0.10 11.16 6.81
N THR A 126 1.11 11.18 6.28
CA THR A 126 1.48 12.06 5.15
C THR A 126 1.54 11.36 3.80
N ALA A 127 1.70 10.05 3.77
CA ALA A 127 1.86 9.31 2.52
C ALA A 127 0.51 8.73 2.06
N PRO A 128 -0.08 9.22 0.96
CA PRO A 128 -1.27 8.61 0.39
C PRO A 128 -0.94 7.21 -0.13
N GLY A 129 -1.90 6.30 -0.03
CA GLY A 129 -1.86 5.02 -0.70
C GLY A 129 -2.17 5.17 -2.18
N ALA A 130 -2.08 4.04 -2.89
CA ALA A 130 -2.40 3.99 -4.31
C ALA A 130 -3.08 2.67 -4.66
N TRP A 131 -3.94 2.71 -5.67
CA TRP A 131 -4.54 1.56 -6.31
C TRP A 131 -4.24 1.62 -7.81
N PHE A 132 -3.59 0.60 -8.31
CA PHE A 132 -3.33 0.40 -9.74
C PHE A 132 -4.13 -0.78 -10.25
N GLU A 133 -4.55 -0.70 -11.50
CA GLU A 133 -5.27 -1.79 -12.14
C GLU A 133 -4.85 -1.91 -13.61
N GLN A 134 -4.60 -3.14 -14.04
CA GLN A 134 -4.33 -3.46 -15.44
C GLN A 134 -4.79 -4.89 -15.73
N ASP A 135 -5.55 -5.08 -16.82
CA ASP A 135 -6.03 -6.38 -17.28
C ASP A 135 -6.76 -7.20 -16.20
N GLY A 136 -7.58 -6.52 -15.37
CA GLY A 136 -8.32 -7.12 -14.27
C GLY A 136 -7.50 -7.45 -13.02
N ARG A 137 -6.20 -7.20 -13.03
CA ARG A 137 -5.28 -7.39 -11.91
C ARG A 137 -5.01 -6.10 -11.20
N CYS A 138 -4.95 -6.14 -9.87
CA CYS A 138 -4.84 -4.96 -9.03
C CYS A 138 -3.59 -4.98 -8.17
N ALA A 139 -3.05 -3.80 -7.90
CA ALA A 139 -2.07 -3.56 -6.85
C ALA A 139 -2.54 -2.46 -5.91
N VAL A 140 -2.48 -2.73 -4.62
CA VAL A 140 -2.86 -1.80 -3.55
C VAL A 140 -1.65 -1.48 -2.70
N LEU A 141 -1.35 -0.22 -2.54
CA LEU A 141 -0.20 0.27 -1.79
C LEU A 141 -0.66 1.04 -0.56
N MET A 142 -0.12 0.66 0.59
CA MET A 142 -0.42 1.27 1.90
C MET A 142 0.87 1.65 2.63
N PRO A 143 0.82 2.61 3.57
CA PRO A 143 1.96 2.97 4.42
C PRO A 143 2.51 1.78 5.21
N GLY A 144 3.78 1.87 5.60
CA GLY A 144 4.44 0.89 6.46
C GLY A 144 4.03 0.99 7.92
N VAL A 145 3.65 2.19 8.39
CA VAL A 145 3.22 2.45 9.78
C VAL A 145 1.93 1.69 10.09
N PRO A 146 1.92 0.78 11.07
CA PRO A 146 0.78 -0.12 11.29
C PRO A 146 -0.55 0.58 11.56
N SER A 147 -0.54 1.70 12.29
CA SER A 147 -1.76 2.47 12.58
C SER A 147 -2.36 3.11 11.32
N GLU A 148 -1.52 3.70 10.47
CA GLU A 148 -1.93 4.29 9.20
C GLU A 148 -2.45 3.23 8.23
N MET A 149 -1.72 2.12 8.10
CA MET A 149 -2.09 1.01 7.24
C MET A 149 -3.45 0.40 7.62
N LYS A 150 -3.68 0.15 8.92
CA LYS A 150 -4.95 -0.40 9.41
C LYS A 150 -6.12 0.55 9.20
N ALA A 151 -5.94 1.84 9.45
CA ALA A 151 -6.96 2.85 9.21
C ALA A 151 -7.31 2.91 7.71
N MET A 152 -6.31 3.01 6.85
CA MET A 152 -6.49 3.03 5.39
C MET A 152 -7.17 1.74 4.87
N TRP A 153 -6.79 0.58 5.41
CA TRP A 153 -7.46 -0.68 5.12
C TRP A 153 -8.95 -0.62 5.44
N THR A 154 -9.28 -0.26 6.67
CA THR A 154 -10.66 -0.27 7.15
C THR A 154 -11.53 0.78 6.47
N GLU A 155 -10.99 1.98 6.28
CA GLU A 155 -11.74 3.14 5.77
C GLU A 155 -11.91 3.11 4.25
N SER A 156 -10.94 2.55 3.53
CA SER A 156 -10.89 2.66 2.06
C SER A 156 -10.75 1.33 1.33
N ILE A 157 -9.75 0.51 1.68
CA ILE A 157 -9.40 -0.66 0.85
C ILE A 157 -10.42 -1.78 1.01
N ARG A 158 -10.79 -2.10 2.25
CA ARG A 158 -11.77 -3.15 2.55
C ARG A 158 -13.13 -2.90 1.87
N PRO A 159 -13.72 -1.70 1.95
CA PRO A 159 -14.94 -1.37 1.20
C PRO A 159 -14.79 -1.56 -0.31
N LEU A 160 -13.70 -1.07 -0.92
CA LEU A 160 -13.44 -1.22 -2.35
C LEU A 160 -13.34 -2.69 -2.79
N LEU A 161 -12.70 -3.53 -1.98
CA LEU A 161 -12.63 -4.97 -2.26
C LEU A 161 -14.00 -5.65 -2.16
N LEU A 162 -14.82 -5.28 -1.19
CA LEU A 162 -16.20 -5.79 -1.04
C LEU A 162 -17.09 -5.42 -2.23
N GLU A 163 -17.03 -4.17 -2.68
CA GLU A 163 -17.78 -3.71 -3.87
C GLU A 163 -17.39 -4.51 -5.12
N ARG A 164 -16.09 -4.85 -5.23
CA ARG A 164 -15.57 -5.58 -6.38
C ARG A 164 -15.95 -7.07 -6.39
N GLN A 165 -16.14 -7.67 -5.24
CA GLN A 165 -16.44 -9.11 -5.13
C GLN A 165 -17.87 -9.47 -5.49
N ASN A 166 -18.83 -8.54 -5.47
CA ASN A 166 -20.26 -8.81 -5.62
C ASN A 166 -20.79 -9.98 -4.74
N CYS A 167 -20.09 -10.26 -3.62
CA CYS A 167 -20.32 -11.43 -2.78
C CYS A 167 -20.29 -11.04 -1.31
N THR A 168 -21.29 -11.49 -0.55
CA THR A 168 -21.29 -11.35 0.92
C THR A 168 -20.79 -12.65 1.52
N LEU A 169 -19.62 -12.61 2.17
CA LEU A 169 -19.06 -13.75 2.92
C LEU A 169 -19.30 -13.55 4.41
N HIS A 170 -19.86 -14.55 5.07
CA HIS A 170 -19.93 -14.63 6.53
C HIS A 170 -18.88 -15.62 7.03
N SER A 171 -17.91 -15.12 7.80
CA SER A 171 -16.92 -15.97 8.46
C SER A 171 -17.30 -16.18 9.93
N ILE A 172 -17.41 -17.45 10.35
CA ILE A 172 -17.61 -17.83 11.74
C ILE A 172 -16.40 -18.63 12.20
N THR A 173 -15.67 -18.12 13.17
CA THR A 173 -14.56 -18.85 13.78
C THR A 173 -15.07 -19.64 14.98
N LEU A 174 -15.16 -20.96 14.86
CA LEU A 174 -15.44 -21.87 15.97
C LEU A 174 -14.11 -22.28 16.63
N ARG A 175 -13.94 -21.94 17.91
CA ARG A 175 -12.86 -22.51 18.72
C ARG A 175 -13.39 -23.80 19.37
N VAL A 176 -12.80 -24.93 18.99
CA VAL A 176 -12.97 -26.18 19.69
C VAL A 176 -11.93 -26.20 20.83
N LEU A 177 -12.38 -26.33 22.06
CA LEU A 177 -11.54 -26.47 23.26
C LEU A 177 -11.08 -27.90 23.40
#